data_bc5db81b85f627a6d24a2463700d0f49
#
_entry.id   bc5db81b85f627a6d24a2463700d0f49
#
_cell.length_a   1.000
_cell.length_b   1.000
_cell.length_c   1.000
_cell.angle_alpha   90.00
_cell.angle_beta   90.00
_cell.angle_gamma   90.00
#
_symmetry.space_group_name_H-M   'P 1'
#
loop_
_entity.id
_entity.type
_entity.pdbx_description
1 polymer ?
#
loop_
_entity_poly.entity_id
_entity_poly.type
_entity_poly.pdbx_seq_one_letter_code
_entity_poly.pdbx_strand_id
1 'polypeptide(L)'
;SSDSDNAQTHKTHRKMKIATITCHNVYNYGASLQAYALQRYLSQEGHDVEIIDYKPYYLNSRYNWRHIPAESRLYPYKDYVGTQCIYFLLKNRKIYKTIGRKRKFDDFRQKFLTLTDNTYTSAEELRATPPQADLYIAGSDQIWNTACENGKDAAFYLDFGSDDTRRISYAASFAVSEIAPAYRAFVTKKLQRFDAISVREQTG
;
A
#
# COMPACT_ATOMS: atom_id res chain seq x y z
N SER A 1 -47.05 31.72 -2.33
CA SER A 1 -46.73 30.71 -1.32
C SER A 1 -46.57 29.36 -2.04
N SER A 2 -45.37 28.97 -2.25
CA SER A 2 -45.01 27.59 -2.62
C SER A 2 -43.61 27.30 -2.05
N ASP A 3 -43.64 26.85 -0.82
CA ASP A 3 -42.47 26.26 -0.17
C ASP A 3 -42.16 24.93 -0.89
N SER A 4 -41.10 24.94 -1.65
CA SER A 4 -40.53 23.71 -2.22
C SER A 4 -39.61 23.12 -1.17
N ASP A 5 -40.12 22.13 -0.43
CA ASP A 5 -39.37 21.26 0.47
C ASP A 5 -38.22 20.61 -0.28
N ASN A 6 -37.03 21.08 0.03
CA ASN A 6 -35.77 20.46 -0.40
C ASN A 6 -35.44 19.30 0.58
N ALA A 7 -36.19 18.21 0.41
CA ALA A 7 -35.93 16.97 1.14
C ALA A 7 -34.62 16.37 0.62
N GLN A 8 -33.50 16.77 1.21
CA GLN A 8 -32.25 16.03 1.13
C GLN A 8 -32.47 14.63 1.78
N THR A 9 -32.73 13.65 0.93
CA THR A 9 -32.76 12.24 1.35
C THR A 9 -31.34 11.87 1.84
N HIS A 10 -31.11 11.98 3.13
CA HIS A 10 -29.99 11.33 3.80
C HIS A 10 -30.18 9.82 3.60
N LYS A 11 -29.54 9.27 2.56
CA LYS A 11 -29.32 7.83 2.49
C LYS A 11 -28.51 7.46 3.72
N THR A 12 -29.13 6.82 4.69
CA THR A 12 -28.44 6.19 5.81
C THR A 12 -27.56 5.08 5.26
N HIS A 13 -26.31 5.45 4.91
CA HIS A 13 -25.32 4.46 4.52
C HIS A 13 -25.01 3.60 5.75
N ARG A 14 -25.16 2.28 5.61
CA ARG A 14 -24.76 1.33 6.65
C ARG A 14 -23.28 1.55 6.96
N LYS A 15 -22.95 1.84 8.22
CA LYS A 15 -21.56 1.91 8.68
C LYS A 15 -20.88 0.56 8.41
N MET A 16 -19.72 0.60 7.75
CA MET A 16 -18.90 -0.57 7.43
C MET A 16 -17.54 -0.45 8.11
N LYS A 17 -16.95 -1.59 8.43
CA LYS A 17 -15.53 -1.69 8.74
C LYS A 17 -14.76 -1.90 7.43
N ILE A 18 -13.87 -0.98 7.09
CA ILE A 18 -13.13 -0.97 5.83
C ILE A 18 -11.63 -1.09 6.12
N ALA A 19 -10.96 -2.03 5.49
CA ALA A 19 -9.51 -2.14 5.54
C ALA A 19 -8.91 -1.85 4.15
N THR A 20 -8.01 -0.87 4.09
CA THR A 20 -7.36 -0.44 2.85
C THR A 20 -5.91 -0.91 2.80
N ILE A 21 -5.42 -1.32 1.62
CA ILE A 21 -4.01 -1.66 1.41
C ILE A 21 -3.39 -0.76 0.35
N THR A 22 -2.28 -0.13 0.69
CA THR A 22 -1.52 0.77 -0.20
C THR A 22 -0.06 0.85 0.24
N CYS A 23 0.80 1.47 -0.57
CA CYS A 23 2.20 1.71 -0.21
C CYS A 23 2.34 2.84 0.85
N HIS A 24 1.70 2.71 2.01
CA HIS A 24 1.71 3.73 3.06
C HIS A 24 3.06 3.88 3.77
N ASN A 25 3.86 2.80 3.82
CA ASN A 25 5.14 2.77 4.53
C ASN A 25 6.33 3.11 3.61
N VAL A 26 6.17 4.15 2.79
CA VAL A 26 7.24 4.69 1.93
C VAL A 26 7.47 6.17 2.25
N TYR A 27 8.71 6.64 2.07
CA TYR A 27 9.08 8.04 2.35
C TYR A 27 8.82 8.94 1.13
N ASN A 28 7.57 8.94 0.67
CA ASN A 28 7.07 9.69 -0.48
C ASN A 28 5.82 10.48 -0.08
N TYR A 29 5.80 11.78 -0.37
CA TYR A 29 4.69 12.66 -0.02
C TYR A 29 3.38 12.23 -0.70
N GLY A 30 3.43 11.90 -1.99
CA GLY A 30 2.25 11.45 -2.73
C GLY A 30 1.63 10.19 -2.12
N ALA A 31 2.47 9.20 -1.81
CA ALA A 31 2.02 7.95 -1.19
C ALA A 31 1.42 8.16 0.20
N SER A 32 2.02 9.04 1.02
CA SER A 32 1.49 9.35 2.36
C SER A 32 0.17 10.12 2.30
N LEU A 33 0.09 11.11 1.42
CA LEU A 33 -1.10 11.97 1.31
C LEU A 33 -2.29 11.24 0.69
N GLN A 34 -2.07 10.37 -0.32
CA GLN A 34 -3.17 9.59 -0.91
C GLN A 34 -3.73 8.58 0.10
N ALA A 35 -2.88 7.91 0.90
CA ALA A 35 -3.32 7.00 1.94
C ALA A 35 -4.19 7.72 2.98
N TYR A 36 -3.73 8.87 3.46
CA TYR A 36 -4.48 9.73 4.37
C TYR A 36 -5.79 10.21 3.78
N ALA A 37 -5.78 10.70 2.53
CA ALA A 37 -6.96 11.28 1.89
C ALA A 37 -8.07 10.23 1.72
N LEU A 38 -7.75 9.03 1.26
CA LEU A 38 -8.72 7.95 1.11
C LEU A 38 -9.31 7.54 2.46
N GLN A 39 -8.45 7.29 3.47
CA GLN A 39 -8.90 6.95 4.81
C GLN A 39 -9.81 8.05 5.39
N ARG A 40 -9.37 9.31 5.27
CA ARG A 40 -10.13 10.45 5.80
C ARG A 40 -11.48 10.63 5.13
N TYR A 41 -11.53 10.51 3.79
CA TYR A 41 -12.76 10.59 3.03
C TYR A 41 -13.77 9.53 3.48
N LEU A 42 -13.36 8.26 3.49
CA LEU A 42 -14.23 7.15 3.90
C LEU A 42 -14.69 7.28 5.37
N SER A 43 -13.84 7.78 6.26
CA SER A 43 -14.20 8.05 7.65
C SER A 43 -15.22 9.19 7.77
N GLN A 44 -15.14 10.20 6.92
CA GLN A 44 -16.13 11.31 6.86
C GLN A 44 -17.50 10.84 6.34
N GLU A 45 -17.51 9.82 5.47
CA GLU A 45 -18.73 9.13 5.03
C GLU A 45 -19.34 8.22 6.12
N GLY A 46 -18.74 8.17 7.31
CA GLY A 46 -19.28 7.46 8.49
C GLY A 46 -18.77 6.02 8.64
N HIS A 47 -17.80 5.59 7.86
CA HIS A 47 -17.22 4.24 7.96
C HIS A 47 -16.10 4.18 9.01
N ASP A 48 -15.86 2.96 9.53
CA ASP A 48 -14.69 2.64 10.36
C ASP A 48 -13.56 2.15 9.45
N VAL A 49 -12.50 2.95 9.34
CA VAL A 49 -11.49 2.76 8.29
C VAL A 49 -10.09 2.62 8.88
N GLU A 50 -9.44 1.52 8.58
CA GLU A 50 -8.03 1.28 8.91
C GLU A 50 -7.22 0.97 7.65
N ILE A 51 -5.93 1.33 7.68
CA ILE A 51 -4.97 0.95 6.65
C ILE A 51 -4.25 -0.30 7.16
N ILE A 52 -4.19 -1.34 6.36
CA ILE A 52 -3.45 -2.55 6.66
C ILE A 52 -1.97 -2.21 6.79
N ASP A 53 -1.39 -2.42 7.98
CA ASP A 53 0.01 -2.11 8.26
C ASP A 53 0.94 -3.13 7.60
N TYR A 54 0.95 -3.12 6.25
CA TYR A 54 1.72 -4.01 5.41
C TYR A 54 3.09 -3.42 5.09
N LYS A 55 4.16 -4.06 5.56
CA LYS A 55 5.55 -3.59 5.50
C LYS A 55 6.50 -4.62 4.91
N PRO A 56 6.29 -5.08 3.66
CA PRO A 56 7.20 -6.01 3.03
C PRO A 56 8.59 -5.37 2.88
N TYR A 57 9.63 -6.19 2.99
CA TYR A 57 11.03 -5.72 3.03
C TYR A 57 11.43 -4.86 1.83
N TYR A 58 10.85 -5.11 0.65
CA TYR A 58 11.22 -4.42 -0.59
C TYR A 58 10.74 -2.96 -0.64
N LEU A 59 9.64 -2.60 0.03
CA LEU A 59 9.15 -1.21 0.05
C LEU A 59 10.11 -0.24 0.72
N ASN A 60 10.87 -0.70 1.70
CA ASN A 60 11.81 0.11 2.47
C ASN A 60 13.28 -0.27 2.28
N SER A 61 13.60 -1.10 1.29
CA SER A 61 14.95 -1.60 1.06
C SER A 61 16.00 -0.49 0.93
N ARG A 62 15.63 0.66 0.33
CA ARG A 62 16.52 1.84 0.22
C ARG A 62 16.90 2.46 1.57
N TYR A 63 16.08 2.28 2.61
CA TYR A 63 16.29 2.82 3.95
C TYR A 63 16.77 1.76 4.94
N ASN A 64 16.79 0.49 4.51
CA ASN A 64 17.36 -0.58 5.31
C ASN A 64 18.88 -0.56 5.16
N TRP A 65 19.58 -0.20 6.23
CA TRP A 65 21.05 -0.06 6.27
C TRP A 65 21.80 -1.38 6.01
N ARG A 66 21.15 -2.53 6.22
CA ARG A 66 21.70 -3.87 5.96
C ARG A 66 21.53 -4.34 4.52
N HIS A 67 20.67 -3.70 3.74
CA HIS A 67 20.40 -4.15 2.37
C HIS A 67 21.38 -3.53 1.38
N ILE A 68 22.18 -4.37 0.73
CA ILE A 68 23.03 -4.01 -0.41
C ILE A 68 22.24 -4.32 -1.68
N PRO A 69 21.85 -3.30 -2.49
CA PRO A 69 21.11 -3.53 -3.72
C PRO A 69 21.87 -4.40 -4.72
N ALA A 70 21.13 -5.18 -5.52
CA ALA A 70 21.70 -6.08 -6.51
C ALA A 70 22.55 -5.34 -7.58
N GLU A 71 22.22 -4.07 -7.85
CA GLU A 71 22.95 -3.21 -8.78
C GLU A 71 24.29 -2.67 -8.20
N SER A 72 24.54 -2.90 -6.91
CA SER A 72 25.78 -2.46 -6.26
C SER A 72 26.95 -3.33 -6.66
N ARG A 73 28.09 -2.72 -6.98
CA ARG A 73 29.36 -3.43 -7.18
C ARG A 73 29.80 -4.25 -5.95
N LEU A 74 29.26 -3.95 -4.78
CA LEU A 74 29.53 -4.67 -3.53
C LEU A 74 28.58 -5.85 -3.31
N TYR A 75 27.55 -6.02 -4.15
CA TYR A 75 26.55 -7.10 -3.99
C TYR A 75 27.14 -8.51 -3.98
N PRO A 76 28.12 -8.88 -4.81
CA PRO A 76 28.76 -10.20 -4.76
C PRO A 76 29.41 -10.52 -3.40
N TYR A 77 29.75 -9.48 -2.64
CA TYR A 77 30.42 -9.59 -1.34
C TYR A 77 29.51 -9.24 -0.17
N LYS A 78 28.18 -9.26 -0.35
CA LYS A 78 27.16 -8.83 0.63
C LYS A 78 27.24 -9.54 1.98
N ASP A 79 27.72 -10.78 1.99
CA ASP A 79 27.78 -11.65 3.17
C ASP A 79 29.07 -11.44 3.99
N TYR A 80 30.04 -10.68 3.48
CA TYR A 80 31.26 -10.36 4.21
C TYR A 80 31.04 -9.19 5.17
N VAL A 81 31.39 -9.38 6.44
CA VAL A 81 31.25 -8.36 7.49
C VAL A 81 31.97 -7.04 7.11
N GLY A 82 33.18 -7.12 6.54
CA GLY A 82 33.92 -5.94 6.07
C GLY A 82 33.17 -5.15 5.02
N THR A 83 32.54 -5.82 4.06
CA THR A 83 31.72 -5.18 3.02
C THR A 83 30.50 -4.51 3.61
N GLN A 84 29.86 -5.15 4.58
CA GLN A 84 28.72 -4.57 5.30
C GLN A 84 29.13 -3.33 6.09
N CYS A 85 30.30 -3.34 6.75
CA CYS A 85 30.84 -2.17 7.45
C CYS A 85 31.17 -1.02 6.51
N ILE A 86 31.84 -1.27 5.38
CA ILE A 86 32.17 -0.25 4.38
C ILE A 86 30.89 0.34 3.79
N TYR A 87 29.94 -0.50 3.42
CA TYR A 87 28.65 -0.07 2.87
C TYR A 87 27.86 0.75 3.90
N PHE A 88 27.88 0.34 5.16
CA PHE A 88 27.29 1.07 6.28
C PHE A 88 27.91 2.47 6.42
N LEU A 89 29.23 2.59 6.40
CA LEU A 89 29.90 3.89 6.52
C LEU A 89 29.60 4.82 5.34
N LEU A 90 29.61 4.29 4.12
CA LEU A 90 29.29 5.05 2.91
C LEU A 90 27.80 5.49 2.88
N LYS A 91 26.92 4.62 3.33
CA LYS A 91 25.47 4.88 3.37
C LYS A 91 25.10 5.85 4.50
N ASN A 92 25.78 5.81 5.64
CA ASN A 92 25.53 6.71 6.77
C ASN A 92 25.70 8.18 6.43
N ARG A 93 26.65 8.57 5.57
CA ARG A 93 26.75 9.97 5.10
C ARG A 93 25.48 10.44 4.36
N LYS A 94 24.78 9.53 3.66
CA LYS A 94 23.48 9.82 3.00
C LYS A 94 22.32 9.75 4.01
N ILE A 95 22.37 8.81 4.95
CA ILE A 95 21.32 8.62 5.96
C ILE A 95 21.23 9.84 6.88
N TYR A 96 22.34 10.40 7.34
CA TYR A 96 22.33 11.61 8.17
C TYR A 96 21.56 12.77 7.53
N LYS A 97 21.65 12.94 6.21
CA LYS A 97 20.89 13.95 5.47
C LYS A 97 19.39 13.63 5.36
N THR A 98 19.02 12.37 5.56
CA THR A 98 17.63 11.91 5.39
C THR A 98 16.91 11.61 6.70
N ILE A 99 17.61 11.54 7.84
CA ILE A 99 17.02 11.25 9.16
C ILE A 99 15.89 12.22 9.50
N GLY A 100 16.11 13.53 9.33
CA GLY A 100 15.09 14.53 9.60
C GLY A 100 13.85 14.39 8.71
N ARG A 101 14.05 14.02 7.44
CA ARG A 101 12.95 13.72 6.51
C ARG A 101 12.21 12.44 6.92
N LYS A 102 12.95 11.38 7.21
CA LYS A 102 12.38 10.11 7.67
C LYS A 102 11.49 10.30 8.90
N ARG A 103 12.00 11.01 9.91
CA ARG A 103 11.25 11.31 11.14
C ARG A 103 9.94 12.01 10.85
N LYS A 104 9.91 13.01 9.96
CA LYS A 104 8.67 13.72 9.58
C LYS A 104 7.62 12.78 8.98
N PHE A 105 8.03 11.80 8.16
CA PHE A 105 7.12 10.80 7.61
C PHE A 105 6.63 9.83 8.67
N ASP A 106 7.49 9.40 9.59
CA ASP A 106 7.14 8.52 10.69
C ASP A 106 6.14 9.22 11.64
N ASP A 107 6.42 10.49 12.00
CA ASP A 107 5.52 11.33 12.81
C ASP A 107 4.17 11.54 12.12
N PHE A 108 4.16 11.78 10.79
CA PHE A 108 2.93 11.92 10.02
C PHE A 108 2.09 10.64 10.08
N ARG A 109 2.70 9.47 9.83
CA ARG A 109 2.00 8.19 9.87
C ARG A 109 1.40 7.94 11.25
N GLN A 110 2.19 8.12 12.29
CA GLN A 110 1.74 7.89 13.67
C GLN A 110 0.60 8.83 14.07
N LYS A 111 0.62 10.07 13.59
CA LYS A 111 -0.36 11.09 13.98
C LYS A 111 -1.65 11.05 13.17
N PHE A 112 -1.59 10.68 11.90
CA PHE A 112 -2.68 10.89 10.96
C PHE A 112 -3.24 9.62 10.33
N LEU A 113 -2.53 8.49 10.36
CA LEU A 113 -3.03 7.24 9.82
C LEU A 113 -3.51 6.31 10.94
N THR A 114 -4.70 5.76 10.78
CA THR A 114 -5.19 4.65 11.60
C THR A 114 -4.77 3.37 10.89
N LEU A 115 -3.87 2.62 11.51
CA LEU A 115 -3.36 1.36 11.00
C LEU A 115 -4.01 0.20 11.73
N THR A 116 -3.99 -1.00 11.10
CA THR A 116 -4.36 -2.24 11.80
C THR A 116 -3.44 -2.50 12.99
N ASP A 117 -3.96 -3.13 14.04
CA ASP A 117 -3.18 -3.49 15.24
C ASP A 117 -2.01 -4.43 14.90
N ASN A 118 -2.22 -5.35 13.96
CA ASN A 118 -1.18 -6.25 13.47
C ASN A 118 -0.38 -5.60 12.35
N THR A 119 0.95 -5.74 12.40
CA THR A 119 1.86 -5.44 11.30
C THR A 119 2.14 -6.72 10.52
N TYR A 120 2.09 -6.65 9.21
CA TYR A 120 2.34 -7.78 8.30
C TYR A 120 3.56 -7.50 7.43
N THR A 121 4.42 -8.49 7.27
CA THR A 121 5.66 -8.39 6.50
C THR A 121 5.64 -9.22 5.22
N SER A 122 4.66 -10.12 5.09
CA SER A 122 4.45 -10.96 3.91
C SER A 122 2.97 -11.21 3.61
N ALA A 123 2.68 -11.60 2.38
CA ALA A 123 1.33 -12.01 1.96
C ALA A 123 0.84 -13.26 2.71
N GLU A 124 1.77 -14.13 3.11
CA GLU A 124 1.49 -15.33 3.89
C GLU A 124 0.95 -14.98 5.28
N GLU A 125 1.56 -14.01 5.97
CA GLU A 125 1.08 -13.51 7.25
C GLU A 125 -0.32 -12.91 7.13
N LEU A 126 -0.57 -12.10 6.08
CA LEU A 126 -1.90 -11.57 5.79
C LEU A 126 -2.96 -12.64 5.54
N ARG A 127 -2.60 -13.73 4.84
CA ARG A 127 -3.52 -14.86 4.63
C ARG A 127 -3.79 -15.63 5.92
N ALA A 128 -2.77 -15.80 6.76
CA ALA A 128 -2.90 -16.55 8.00
C ALA A 128 -3.79 -15.83 9.02
N THR A 129 -3.68 -14.50 9.12
CA THR A 129 -4.40 -13.69 10.11
C THR A 129 -4.92 -12.39 9.48
N PRO A 130 -5.87 -12.47 8.53
CA PRO A 130 -6.37 -11.28 7.84
C PRO A 130 -7.09 -10.34 8.80
N PRO A 131 -7.00 -9.01 8.61
CA PRO A 131 -7.79 -8.07 9.40
C PRO A 131 -9.28 -8.28 9.11
N GLN A 132 -10.11 -8.22 10.12
CA GLN A 132 -11.57 -8.34 9.96
C GLN A 132 -12.13 -7.06 9.34
N ALA A 133 -12.82 -7.17 8.21
CA ALA A 133 -13.46 -6.06 7.52
C ALA A 133 -14.69 -6.52 6.73
N ASP A 134 -15.64 -5.60 6.50
CA ASP A 134 -16.78 -5.80 5.60
C ASP A 134 -16.35 -5.56 4.13
N LEU A 135 -15.30 -4.76 3.94
CA LEU A 135 -14.79 -4.36 2.62
C LEU A 135 -13.27 -4.19 2.67
N TYR A 136 -12.58 -4.82 1.72
CA TYR A 136 -11.18 -4.54 1.44
C TYR A 136 -11.05 -3.62 0.23
N ILE A 137 -10.16 -2.61 0.32
CA ILE A 137 -9.87 -1.69 -0.79
C ILE A 137 -8.38 -1.71 -1.12
N ALA A 138 -8.05 -2.00 -2.37
CA ALA A 138 -6.69 -1.87 -2.92
C ALA A 138 -6.50 -0.50 -3.58
N GLY A 139 -5.49 0.22 -3.20
CA GLY A 139 -5.16 1.51 -3.80
C GLY A 139 -5.18 2.64 -2.77
N SER A 140 -4.98 3.84 -3.16
CA SER A 140 -4.61 4.45 -4.46
C SER A 140 -3.08 4.58 -4.51
N ASP A 141 -2.36 3.90 -5.39
CA ASP A 141 -0.93 4.09 -5.68
C ASP A 141 -0.55 3.14 -6.83
N GLN A 142 0.74 3.15 -7.25
CA GLN A 142 1.30 2.22 -8.22
C GLN A 142 1.46 0.80 -7.65
N ILE A 143 0.42 0.30 -6.98
CA ILE A 143 0.45 -0.99 -6.28
C ILE A 143 0.48 -2.18 -7.24
N TRP A 144 0.04 -2.00 -8.49
CA TRP A 144 0.00 -3.03 -9.53
C TRP A 144 1.08 -2.89 -10.60
N ASN A 145 2.10 -2.07 -10.34
CA ASN A 145 3.24 -1.91 -11.24
C ASN A 145 4.13 -3.16 -11.26
N THR A 146 3.96 -4.01 -12.27
CA THR A 146 4.71 -5.26 -12.43
C THR A 146 6.20 -5.07 -12.76
N ALA A 147 6.64 -3.85 -13.06
CA ALA A 147 8.06 -3.53 -13.13
C ALA A 147 8.72 -3.45 -11.74
N CYS A 148 7.90 -3.38 -10.66
CA CYS A 148 8.33 -3.37 -9.27
C CYS A 148 7.82 -4.61 -8.53
N GLU A 149 8.39 -4.92 -7.37
CA GLU A 149 8.00 -6.09 -6.58
C GLU A 149 6.56 -6.01 -6.06
N ASN A 150 6.06 -4.81 -5.75
CA ASN A 150 4.68 -4.62 -5.29
C ASN A 150 3.63 -5.08 -6.32
N GLY A 151 3.86 -4.90 -7.62
CA GLY A 151 2.95 -5.38 -8.66
C GLY A 151 2.98 -6.91 -8.87
N LYS A 152 3.88 -7.62 -8.18
CA LYS A 152 4.00 -9.08 -8.18
C LYS A 152 3.55 -9.67 -6.84
N ASP A 153 3.26 -8.84 -5.87
CA ASP A 153 2.87 -9.24 -4.53
C ASP A 153 1.34 -9.42 -4.42
N ALA A 154 0.92 -10.63 -4.09
CA ALA A 154 -0.48 -11.01 -3.98
C ALA A 154 -1.26 -10.19 -2.93
N ALA A 155 -0.59 -9.63 -1.92
CA ALA A 155 -1.22 -8.81 -0.91
C ALA A 155 -1.90 -7.57 -1.52
N PHE A 156 -1.27 -6.91 -2.49
CA PHE A 156 -1.85 -5.74 -3.17
C PHE A 156 -3.01 -6.09 -4.13
N TYR A 157 -3.23 -7.38 -4.37
CA TYR A 157 -4.40 -7.89 -5.08
C TYR A 157 -5.47 -8.44 -4.13
N LEU A 158 -5.40 -8.10 -2.84
CA LEU A 158 -6.37 -8.54 -1.81
C LEU A 158 -6.53 -10.07 -1.75
N ASP A 159 -5.42 -10.82 -1.96
CA ASP A 159 -5.41 -12.28 -1.95
C ASP A 159 -5.32 -12.84 -0.52
N PHE A 160 -6.21 -12.37 0.34
CA PHE A 160 -6.37 -12.76 1.73
C PHE A 160 -7.81 -12.58 2.19
N GLY A 161 -8.13 -13.05 3.40
CA GLY A 161 -9.47 -12.95 3.98
C GLY A 161 -10.48 -13.92 3.38
N SER A 162 -11.71 -13.90 3.93
CA SER A 162 -12.81 -14.73 3.45
C SER A 162 -13.24 -14.37 2.04
N ASP A 163 -13.68 -15.35 1.25
CA ASP A 163 -14.22 -15.12 -0.10
C ASP A 163 -15.54 -14.32 -0.08
N ASP A 164 -16.25 -14.32 1.04
CA ASP A 164 -17.48 -13.52 1.23
C ASP A 164 -17.19 -12.03 1.47
N THR A 165 -15.95 -11.66 1.82
CA THR A 165 -15.59 -10.26 2.03
C THR A 165 -15.43 -9.55 0.68
N ARG A 166 -16.16 -8.46 0.50
CA ARG A 166 -16.10 -7.64 -0.72
C ARG A 166 -14.71 -7.05 -0.95
N ARG A 167 -14.31 -7.00 -2.22
CA ARG A 167 -13.01 -6.49 -2.66
C ARG A 167 -13.16 -5.51 -3.80
N ILE A 168 -12.65 -4.31 -3.61
CA ILE A 168 -12.63 -3.31 -4.69
C ILE A 168 -11.24 -2.68 -4.83
N SER A 169 -10.98 -2.06 -5.95
CA SER A 169 -9.87 -1.13 -6.06
C SER A 169 -10.36 0.30 -6.23
N TYR A 170 -9.57 1.23 -5.71
CA TYR A 170 -9.80 2.66 -5.90
C TYR A 170 -8.54 3.33 -6.44
N ALA A 171 -8.60 3.77 -7.69
CA ALA A 171 -7.51 4.46 -8.40
C ALA A 171 -6.15 3.73 -8.25
N ALA A 172 -6.16 2.39 -8.25
CA ALA A 172 -4.94 1.60 -8.33
C ALA A 172 -4.24 1.84 -9.68
N SER A 173 -2.91 1.78 -9.69
CA SER A 173 -2.13 2.10 -10.88
C SER A 173 -1.20 0.97 -11.25
N PHE A 174 -1.18 0.65 -12.54
CA PHE A 174 -0.16 -0.23 -13.14
C PHE A 174 1.13 0.53 -13.44
N ALA A 175 1.06 1.86 -13.66
CA ALA A 175 2.17 2.73 -14.03
C ALA A 175 2.98 2.25 -15.25
N VAL A 176 2.40 1.38 -16.06
CA VAL A 176 2.92 0.85 -17.32
C VAL A 176 1.82 0.87 -18.35
N SER A 177 2.16 1.07 -19.63
CA SER A 177 1.19 1.02 -20.73
C SER A 177 0.78 -0.41 -21.10
N GLU A 178 1.59 -1.39 -20.73
CA GLU A 178 1.36 -2.80 -21.03
C GLU A 178 1.98 -3.68 -19.96
N ILE A 179 1.22 -4.69 -19.52
CA ILE A 179 1.72 -5.69 -18.57
C ILE A 179 2.60 -6.69 -19.31
N ALA A 180 3.81 -6.92 -18.81
CA ALA A 180 4.72 -7.89 -19.39
C ALA A 180 4.07 -9.29 -19.47
N PRO A 181 4.21 -10.01 -20.62
CA PRO A 181 3.53 -11.28 -20.86
C PRO A 181 3.66 -12.30 -19.72
N ALA A 182 4.83 -12.35 -19.08
CA ALA A 182 5.10 -13.26 -17.96
C ALA A 182 4.17 -13.03 -16.74
N TYR A 183 3.61 -11.83 -16.59
CA TYR A 183 2.75 -11.49 -15.44
C TYR A 183 1.26 -11.40 -15.77
N ARG A 184 0.88 -11.45 -17.04
CA ARG A 184 -0.54 -11.32 -17.47
C ARG A 184 -1.44 -12.36 -16.79
N ALA A 185 -1.06 -13.63 -16.83
CA ALA A 185 -1.85 -14.71 -16.22
C ALA A 185 -2.01 -14.52 -14.70
N PHE A 186 -0.95 -14.11 -14.02
CA PHE A 186 -0.99 -13.82 -12.59
C PHE A 186 -1.94 -12.67 -12.29
N VAL A 187 -1.79 -11.52 -12.95
CA VAL A 187 -2.62 -10.34 -12.74
C VAL A 187 -4.08 -10.65 -13.03
N THR A 188 -4.40 -11.24 -14.19
CA THR A 188 -5.76 -11.61 -14.58
C THR A 188 -6.42 -12.48 -13.52
N LYS A 189 -5.74 -13.53 -13.06
CA LYS A 189 -6.27 -14.44 -12.02
C LYS A 189 -6.58 -13.69 -10.72
N LYS A 190 -5.70 -12.75 -10.32
CA LYS A 190 -5.89 -12.01 -9.06
C LYS A 190 -7.03 -10.99 -9.16
N LEU A 191 -7.16 -10.31 -10.30
CA LEU A 191 -8.23 -9.33 -10.51
C LEU A 191 -9.62 -9.95 -10.59
N GLN A 192 -9.75 -11.24 -10.94
CA GLN A 192 -11.04 -11.94 -10.95
C GLN A 192 -11.72 -12.01 -9.56
N ARG A 193 -10.99 -11.78 -8.48
CA ARG A 193 -11.54 -11.75 -7.11
C ARG A 193 -12.14 -10.40 -6.72
N PHE A 194 -12.04 -9.38 -7.57
CA PHE A 194 -12.56 -8.05 -7.28
C PHE A 194 -14.01 -7.92 -7.72
N ASP A 195 -14.86 -7.36 -6.86
CA ASP A 195 -16.25 -7.02 -7.17
C ASP A 195 -16.35 -5.78 -8.05
N ALA A 196 -15.40 -4.84 -7.89
CA ALA A 196 -15.28 -3.65 -8.73
C ALA A 196 -13.83 -3.18 -8.82
N ILE A 197 -13.44 -2.74 -9.99
CA ILE A 197 -12.08 -2.28 -10.27
C ILE A 197 -12.13 -0.84 -10.78
N SER A 198 -11.41 0.04 -10.09
CA SER A 198 -11.12 1.40 -10.53
C SER A 198 -9.62 1.58 -10.64
N VAL A 199 -9.16 1.96 -11.81
CA VAL A 199 -7.75 2.27 -12.11
C VAL A 199 -7.58 3.76 -12.37
N ARG A 200 -6.36 4.26 -12.20
CA ARG A 200 -6.05 5.68 -12.37
C ARG A 200 -5.82 6.04 -13.82
N GLU A 201 -5.27 5.12 -14.60
CA GLU A 201 -4.96 5.32 -16.02
C GLU A 201 -6.13 4.92 -16.91
N GLN A 202 -6.29 5.62 -18.07
CA GLN A 202 -7.27 5.23 -19.10
C GLN A 202 -6.85 3.96 -19.84
N THR A 203 -5.57 3.63 -19.82
CA THR A 203 -4.97 2.44 -20.46
C THR A 203 -4.87 1.22 -19.53
N GLY A 204 -5.32 1.33 -18.28
CA GLY A 204 -5.25 0.28 -17.27
C GLY A 204 -6.39 -0.72 -17.34
#